data_2594651235d7097a54621dd649211258
#
_entry.id   2594651235d7097a54621dd649211258
#
_cell.length_a   1.000
_cell.length_b   1.000
_cell.length_c   1.000
_cell.angle_alpha   90.00
_cell.angle_beta   90.00
_cell.angle_gamma   90.00
#
_symmetry.space_group_name_H-M   'P 1'
#
loop_
_entity.id
_entity.type
_entity.pdbx_description
1 polymer ?
#
loop_
_entity_poly.entity_id
_entity_poly.type
_entity_poly.pdbx_seq_one_letter_code
_entity_poly.pdbx_strand_id
1 'polypeptide(L)'
;ESYWKYFHRTKQAFNVKNIISRWAPPTENDTKSYIHSVLRMTSLGGNENLPQPSRGVDIPILEKLVAAMTTMECGIPYHLVNRTAIGKGYELAFPGKRSYARTQPVEEDIYLDDLLMWDEYRDW
;
A
#
# COMPACT_ATOMS: atom_id res chain seq x y z
N GLU A 1 5.39 -5.65 -12.19
CA GLU A 1 4.13 -6.31 -11.83
C GLU A 1 3.69 -5.82 -10.45
N SER A 2 2.44 -5.34 -10.33
CA SER A 2 1.95 -4.88 -9.03
C SER A 2 1.83 -6.04 -8.05
N TYR A 3 1.83 -5.72 -6.76
CA TYR A 3 1.65 -6.73 -5.72
C TYR A 3 0.34 -7.49 -5.91
N TRP A 4 -0.74 -6.79 -6.24
CA TRP A 4 -2.01 -7.47 -6.45
C TRP A 4 -1.92 -8.49 -7.57
N LYS A 5 -1.31 -8.11 -8.69
CA LYS A 5 -1.14 -9.03 -9.83
C LYS A 5 -0.25 -10.21 -9.46
N TYR A 6 0.81 -9.95 -8.72
CA TYR A 6 1.69 -11.01 -8.26
C TYR A 6 0.96 -12.02 -7.39
N PHE A 7 0.24 -11.55 -6.37
CA PHE A 7 -0.48 -12.46 -5.47
C PHE A 7 -1.61 -13.17 -6.18
N HIS A 8 -2.28 -12.49 -7.09
CA HIS A 8 -3.33 -13.12 -7.88
C HIS A 8 -2.76 -14.23 -8.77
N ARG A 9 -1.67 -13.95 -9.47
CA ARG A 9 -1.00 -14.90 -10.34
C ARG A 9 -0.47 -16.11 -9.57
N THR A 10 0.07 -15.90 -8.39
CA THR A 10 0.64 -16.95 -7.56
C THR A 10 -0.39 -17.62 -6.66
N LYS A 11 -1.64 -17.22 -6.77
CA LYS A 11 -2.75 -17.77 -5.98
C LYS A 11 -2.56 -17.62 -4.47
N GLN A 12 -1.98 -16.49 -4.08
CA GLN A 12 -1.81 -16.12 -2.69
C GLN A 12 -2.81 -15.03 -2.33
N ALA A 13 -3.25 -15.03 -1.08
CA ALA A 13 -4.18 -14.01 -0.61
C ALA A 13 -3.51 -12.63 -0.59
N PHE A 14 -4.24 -11.63 -1.03
CA PHE A 14 -3.79 -10.24 -0.97
C PHE A 14 -4.21 -9.68 0.38
N ASN A 15 -3.33 -9.81 1.35
CA ASN A 15 -3.57 -9.35 2.72
C ASN A 15 -2.31 -8.72 3.30
N VAL A 16 -2.46 -8.05 4.44
CA VAL A 16 -1.35 -7.33 5.07
C VAL A 16 -0.17 -8.26 5.34
N LYS A 17 -0.45 -9.42 5.88
CA LYS A 17 0.62 -10.36 6.25
C LYS A 17 1.45 -10.75 5.02
N ASN A 18 0.81 -11.08 3.92
CA ASN A 18 1.53 -11.49 2.72
C ASN A 18 2.24 -10.31 2.05
N ILE A 19 1.59 -9.15 2.04
CA ILE A 19 2.21 -7.95 1.47
C ILE A 19 3.48 -7.59 2.23
N ILE A 20 3.41 -7.54 3.54
CA ILE A 20 4.57 -7.17 4.35
C ILE A 20 5.66 -8.24 4.27
N SER A 21 5.29 -9.50 4.21
CA SER A 21 6.28 -10.58 4.09
C SER A 21 7.07 -10.49 2.79
N ARG A 22 6.45 -9.99 1.74
CA ARG A 22 7.14 -9.76 0.48
C ARG A 22 7.93 -8.45 0.50
N TRP A 23 7.35 -7.41 1.08
CA TRP A 23 7.96 -6.09 1.16
C TRP A 23 9.19 -6.07 2.06
N ALA A 24 9.09 -6.73 3.21
CA ALA A 24 10.14 -6.76 4.23
C ALA A 24 10.41 -8.21 4.63
N PRO A 25 11.10 -8.98 3.77
CA PRO A 25 11.27 -10.42 3.99
C PRO A 25 12.10 -10.73 5.23
N PRO A 26 11.86 -11.88 5.88
CA PRO A 26 12.51 -12.23 7.15
C PRO A 26 14.02 -12.32 7.10
N THR A 27 14.59 -12.51 5.93
CA THR A 27 16.05 -12.61 5.79
C THR A 27 16.75 -11.30 6.09
N GLU A 28 16.04 -10.18 5.99
CA GLU A 28 16.63 -8.86 6.14
C GLU A 28 15.91 -7.98 7.16
N ASN A 29 14.78 -8.45 7.68
CA ASN A 29 13.92 -7.63 8.53
C ASN A 29 13.30 -8.46 9.62
N ASP A 30 12.89 -7.78 10.71
CA ASP A 30 12.00 -8.39 11.69
C ASP A 30 10.56 -8.28 11.14
N THR A 31 10.24 -9.18 10.24
CA THR A 31 8.96 -9.16 9.53
C THR A 31 7.77 -9.26 10.48
N LYS A 32 7.86 -10.11 11.50
CA LYS A 32 6.79 -10.24 12.48
C LYS A 32 6.48 -8.94 13.18
N SER A 33 7.52 -8.25 13.60
CA SER A 33 7.38 -6.97 14.28
C SER A 33 6.80 -5.91 13.35
N TYR A 34 7.24 -5.92 12.10
CA TYR A 34 6.72 -5.02 11.09
C TYR A 34 5.23 -5.24 10.88
N ILE A 35 4.83 -6.48 10.67
CA ILE A 35 3.41 -6.82 10.49
C ILE A 35 2.60 -6.37 11.71
N HIS A 36 3.10 -6.68 12.90
CA HIS A 36 2.41 -6.32 14.13
C HIS A 36 2.18 -4.82 14.24
N SER A 37 3.20 -4.04 13.92
CA SER A 37 3.12 -2.57 13.95
C SER A 37 2.10 -2.04 12.93
N VAL A 38 2.12 -2.59 11.71
CA VAL A 38 1.17 -2.18 10.68
C VAL A 38 -0.26 -2.51 11.10
N LEU A 39 -0.49 -3.69 11.63
CA LEU A 39 -1.83 -4.08 12.08
C LEU A 39 -2.32 -3.18 13.21
N ARG A 40 -1.42 -2.83 14.12
CA ARG A 40 -1.77 -1.93 15.23
C ARG A 40 -2.17 -0.56 14.71
N MET A 41 -1.41 -0.01 13.78
CA MET A 41 -1.69 1.32 13.24
C MET A 41 -2.97 1.37 12.42
N THR A 42 -3.22 0.33 11.64
CA THR A 42 -4.33 0.33 10.68
C THR A 42 -5.61 -0.28 11.22
N SER A 43 -5.51 -1.08 12.26
CA SER A 43 -6.62 -1.90 12.79
C SER A 43 -7.15 -2.91 11.77
N LEU A 44 -6.34 -3.26 10.77
CA LEU A 44 -6.68 -4.28 9.80
C LEU A 44 -6.32 -5.66 10.34
N GLY A 45 -7.04 -6.68 9.90
CA GLY A 45 -6.68 -8.06 10.19
C GLY A 45 -5.57 -8.54 9.27
N GLY A 46 -4.62 -9.30 9.79
CA GLY A 46 -3.48 -9.76 9.01
C GLY A 46 -3.83 -10.70 7.87
N ASN A 47 -4.86 -11.52 8.07
CA ASN A 47 -5.31 -12.51 7.08
C ASN A 47 -6.56 -12.07 6.33
N GLU A 48 -7.05 -10.88 6.61
CA GLU A 48 -8.23 -10.34 5.96
C GLU A 48 -7.89 -9.99 4.51
N ASN A 49 -8.73 -10.43 3.57
CA ASN A 49 -8.52 -10.10 2.18
C ASN A 49 -8.71 -8.61 1.95
N LEU A 50 -7.71 -8.01 1.33
CA LEU A 50 -7.80 -6.61 0.95
C LEU A 50 -8.45 -6.49 -0.43
N PRO A 51 -9.08 -5.36 -0.72
CA PRO A 51 -9.69 -5.16 -2.02
C PRO A 51 -8.62 -5.04 -3.10
N GLN A 52 -9.00 -5.44 -4.31
CA GLN A 52 -8.14 -5.24 -5.46
C GLN A 52 -7.94 -3.74 -5.68
N PRO A 53 -6.70 -3.26 -5.77
CA PRO A 53 -6.47 -1.87 -6.13
C PRO A 53 -7.05 -1.59 -7.50
N SER A 54 -8.02 -0.69 -7.55
CA SER A 54 -8.67 -0.31 -8.79
C SER A 54 -9.30 1.06 -8.61
N ARG A 55 -9.75 1.63 -9.71
CA ARG A 55 -10.29 2.98 -9.68
C ARG A 55 -11.50 3.08 -8.75
N GLY A 56 -11.42 3.97 -7.82
CA GLY A 56 -12.56 4.35 -7.00
C GLY A 56 -12.98 3.38 -5.90
N VAL A 57 -12.21 2.32 -5.65
CA VAL A 57 -12.61 1.26 -4.72
C VAL A 57 -11.72 1.28 -3.49
N ASP A 58 -12.36 1.30 -2.33
CA ASP A 58 -11.74 1.07 -1.02
C ASP A 58 -10.41 1.76 -0.77
N ILE A 59 -10.29 2.99 -1.28
CA ILE A 59 -9.09 3.80 -1.08
C ILE A 59 -8.73 3.94 0.39
N PRO A 60 -9.69 4.19 1.31
CA PRO A 60 -9.32 4.35 2.72
C PRO A 60 -8.57 3.18 3.30
N ILE A 61 -8.90 1.95 2.90
CA ILE A 61 -8.22 0.76 3.41
C ILE A 61 -6.79 0.71 2.89
N LEU A 62 -6.62 0.90 1.58
CA LEU A 62 -5.29 0.87 0.97
C LEU A 62 -4.45 2.06 1.42
N GLU A 63 -5.08 3.21 1.62
CA GLU A 63 -4.43 4.40 2.13
C GLU A 63 -3.86 4.17 3.53
N LYS A 64 -4.61 3.50 4.39
CA LYS A 64 -4.13 3.14 5.73
C LYS A 64 -2.88 2.27 5.65
N LEU A 65 -2.90 1.28 4.78
CA LEU A 65 -1.77 0.38 4.63
C LEU A 65 -0.52 1.13 4.18
N VAL A 66 -0.64 1.96 3.15
CA VAL A 66 0.48 2.72 2.63
C VAL A 66 1.00 3.70 3.69
N ALA A 67 0.10 4.34 4.43
CA ALA A 67 0.50 5.25 5.50
C ALA A 67 1.27 4.53 6.60
N ALA A 68 0.83 3.34 6.98
CA ALA A 68 1.53 2.55 7.99
C ALA A 68 2.90 2.12 7.50
N MET A 69 3.01 1.70 6.24
CA MET A 69 4.30 1.34 5.65
C MET A 69 5.21 2.55 5.58
N THR A 70 4.67 3.72 5.27
CA THR A 70 5.44 4.97 5.29
C THR A 70 6.01 5.24 6.68
N THR A 71 5.21 5.03 7.72
CA THR A 71 5.69 5.17 9.10
C THR A 71 6.86 4.24 9.36
N MET A 72 6.74 3.00 8.94
CA MET A 72 7.80 2.02 9.17
C MET A 72 9.09 2.35 8.42
N GLU A 73 8.96 2.89 7.21
CA GLU A 73 10.13 3.17 6.37
C GLU A 73 10.77 4.52 6.66
N CYS A 74 9.97 5.52 6.96
CA CYS A 74 10.44 6.90 7.07
C CYS A 74 10.44 7.45 8.49
N GLY A 75 9.81 6.76 9.43
CA GLY A 75 9.72 7.23 10.80
C GLY A 75 8.71 8.35 11.03
N ILE A 76 7.93 8.71 10.03
CA ILE A 76 6.89 9.72 10.17
C ILE A 76 5.73 9.10 10.96
N PRO A 77 5.26 9.73 12.06
CA PRO A 77 4.13 9.20 12.80
C PRO A 77 2.91 8.99 11.90
N TYR A 78 2.20 7.89 12.14
CA TYR A 78 1.10 7.48 11.29
C TYR A 78 0.06 8.58 11.06
N HIS A 79 -0.29 9.33 12.12
CA HIS A 79 -1.29 10.38 12.02
C HIS A 79 -0.79 11.62 11.28
N LEU A 80 0.52 11.72 11.02
CA LEU A 80 1.10 12.85 10.30
C LEU A 80 1.44 12.53 8.85
N VAL A 81 1.24 11.29 8.42
CA VAL A 81 1.47 10.91 7.02
C VAL A 81 0.46 11.65 6.13
N ASN A 82 0.94 12.19 5.04
CA ASN A 82 0.10 12.97 4.13
C ASN A 82 -0.84 12.05 3.32
N ARG A 83 -2.08 11.93 3.82
CA ARG A 83 -3.08 11.06 3.18
C ARG A 83 -3.57 11.63 1.86
N THR A 84 -3.53 12.93 1.70
CA THR A 84 -3.90 13.56 0.43
C THR A 84 -2.94 13.15 -0.68
N ALA A 85 -1.65 13.12 -0.38
CA ALA A 85 -0.66 12.68 -1.37
C ALA A 85 -0.86 11.22 -1.77
N ILE A 86 -1.19 10.35 -0.79
CA ILE A 86 -1.47 8.94 -1.08
C ILE A 86 -2.70 8.82 -1.97
N GLY A 87 -3.77 9.56 -1.64
CA GLY A 87 -5.00 9.55 -2.43
C GLY A 87 -4.78 10.01 -3.85
N LYS A 88 -3.96 11.04 -4.03
CA LYS A 88 -3.60 11.52 -5.36
C LYS A 88 -2.82 10.48 -6.16
N GLY A 89 -1.87 9.83 -5.51
CA GLY A 89 -1.12 8.76 -6.14
C GLY A 89 -2.02 7.62 -6.59
N TYR A 90 -2.97 7.25 -5.75
CA TYR A 90 -3.95 6.23 -6.09
C TYR A 90 -4.76 6.64 -7.33
N GLU A 91 -5.23 7.88 -7.35
CA GLU A 91 -6.01 8.39 -8.47
C GLU A 91 -5.24 8.35 -9.78
N LEU A 92 -3.96 8.68 -9.72
CA LEU A 92 -3.12 8.64 -10.91
C LEU A 92 -2.85 7.21 -11.37
N ALA A 93 -2.69 6.29 -10.43
CA ALA A 93 -2.47 4.89 -10.76
C ALA A 93 -3.73 4.23 -11.36
N PHE A 94 -4.90 4.67 -10.90
CA PHE A 94 -6.17 4.09 -11.31
C PHE A 94 -7.13 5.19 -11.76
N PRO A 95 -6.84 5.83 -12.88
CA PRO A 95 -7.68 6.91 -13.36
C PRO A 95 -9.08 6.41 -13.72
N GLY A 96 -10.07 7.22 -13.43
CA GLY A 96 -11.44 6.83 -13.74
C GLY A 96 -12.46 7.64 -12.97
N LYS A 97 -13.53 7.00 -12.59
CA LYS A 97 -14.71 7.66 -12.06
C LYS A 97 -14.60 7.88 -10.56
N ARG A 98 -13.84 8.88 -10.19
CA ARG A 98 -13.73 9.27 -8.79
C ARG A 98 -14.80 10.28 -8.48
N SER A 99 -15.33 10.18 -7.27
CA SER A 99 -16.34 11.12 -6.82
C SER A 99 -15.79 12.49 -6.52
N TYR A 100 -14.57 12.61 -6.09
CA TYR A 100 -13.99 13.91 -5.86
C TYR A 100 -13.25 14.39 -7.10
N ALA A 101 -13.41 15.67 -7.34
CA ALA A 101 -12.85 16.26 -8.54
C ALA A 101 -11.36 16.50 -8.41
N ARG A 102 -10.64 16.12 -9.43
CA ARG A 102 -9.29 16.56 -9.63
C ARG A 102 -9.26 17.24 -10.97
N THR A 103 -8.94 18.49 -10.95
CA THR A 103 -8.95 19.27 -12.17
C THR A 103 -7.65 19.19 -12.92
N GLN A 104 -6.59 18.75 -12.26
CA GLN A 104 -5.28 18.70 -12.88
C GLN A 104 -4.53 17.47 -12.42
N PRO A 105 -3.80 16.83 -13.31
CA PRO A 105 -2.93 15.74 -12.91
C PRO A 105 -1.77 16.29 -12.09
N VAL A 106 -1.28 15.47 -11.17
CA VAL A 106 -0.11 15.79 -10.39
C VAL A 106 0.98 14.85 -10.84
N GLU A 107 1.92 15.37 -11.59
CA GLU A 107 2.90 14.54 -12.29
C GLU A 107 3.92 13.91 -11.36
N GLU A 108 4.15 14.52 -10.22
CA GLU A 108 5.19 14.09 -9.31
C GLU A 108 4.69 13.23 -8.19
N ASP A 109 3.39 12.93 -8.19
CA ASP A 109 2.82 12.09 -7.15
C ASP A 109 3.33 10.67 -7.27
N ILE A 110 3.49 10.05 -6.13
CA ILE A 110 3.86 8.65 -6.07
C ILE A 110 2.59 7.82 -6.20
N TYR A 111 2.57 6.92 -7.16
CA TYR A 111 1.43 6.04 -7.35
C TYR A 111 1.38 4.98 -6.28
N LEU A 112 0.20 4.69 -5.79
CA LEU A 112 0.02 3.63 -4.81
C LEU A 112 0.51 2.29 -5.35
N ASP A 113 0.17 2.00 -6.60
CA ASP A 113 0.59 0.75 -7.23
C ASP A 113 2.11 0.67 -7.32
N ASP A 114 2.76 1.80 -7.62
CA ASP A 114 4.22 1.85 -7.67
C ASP A 114 4.82 1.60 -6.31
N LEU A 115 4.24 2.13 -5.26
CA LEU A 115 4.70 1.87 -3.90
C LEU A 115 4.61 0.39 -3.56
N LEU A 116 3.56 -0.28 -4.01
CA LEU A 116 3.36 -1.69 -3.76
C LEU A 116 4.17 -2.58 -4.71
N MET A 117 4.80 -1.98 -5.71
CA MET A 117 5.65 -2.67 -6.66
C MET A 117 7.14 -2.46 -6.39
N TRP A 118 7.50 -1.86 -5.29
CA TRP A 118 8.89 -1.51 -5.02
C TRP A 118 9.83 -2.69 -4.98
N ASP A 119 9.33 -3.88 -4.86
CA ASP A 119 10.19 -5.06 -4.95
C ASP A 119 10.89 -5.17 -6.30
N GLU A 120 10.40 -4.48 -7.32
CA GLU A 120 11.06 -4.40 -8.61
C GLU A 120 12.30 -3.51 -8.56
N TYR A 121 12.33 -2.60 -7.60
CA TYR A 121 13.41 -1.63 -7.42
C TYR A 121 14.24 -1.89 -6.19
N ARG A 122 13.84 -2.84 -5.39
CA ARG A 122 14.57 -3.21 -4.18
C ARG A 122 15.32 -4.49 -4.46
N ASP A 123 16.53 -4.49 -4.03
CA ASP A 123 17.36 -5.69 -4.17
C ASP A 123 17.15 -6.55 -2.93
N TRP A 124 16.27 -7.47 -3.07
CA TRP A 124 16.02 -8.42 -1.98
C TRP A 124 17.18 -9.44 -1.93
#